data_b07812bdb6c6ea41bce4f9d3bd1cfff0
#
_entry.id   b07812bdb6c6ea41bce4f9d3bd1cfff0
#
_cell.length_a   1.000
_cell.length_b   1.000
_cell.length_c   1.000
_cell.angle_alpha   90.00
_cell.angle_beta   90.00
_cell.angle_gamma   90.00
#
_symmetry.space_group_name_H-M   'P 1'
#
loop_
_entity.id
_entity.type
_entity.pdbx_description
1 polymer ?
#
loop_
_entity_poly.entity_id
_entity_poly.type
_entity_poly.pdbx_seq_one_letter_code
_entity_poly.pdbx_strand_id
1 'polypeptide(L)'
;AIAMQNASNFGLSSAIFTQQLSAAELFLSACGSDCGIANVNIGTSGAEIGGAFGGEKDTGGGREAGSDAWKAYMRRQTNTINWGEEIALAQGIKFKL
;
A
#
# COMPACT_ATOMS: atom_id res chain seq x y z
N ALA A 1 -2.50 23.69 -2.42
CA ALA A 1 -3.52 22.78 -2.96
C ALA A 1 -3.38 21.35 -2.41
N ILE A 2 -2.19 20.76 -2.44
CA ILE A 2 -1.96 19.42 -1.88
C ILE A 2 -2.28 19.37 -0.39
N ALA A 3 -1.86 20.38 0.38
CA ALA A 3 -2.15 20.45 1.81
C ALA A 3 -3.66 20.54 2.10
N MET A 4 -4.42 21.27 1.31
CA MET A 4 -5.88 21.35 1.43
C MET A 4 -6.53 20.01 1.11
N GLN A 5 -6.09 19.34 0.08
CA GLN A 5 -6.60 18.03 -0.30
C GLN A 5 -6.29 16.98 0.78
N ASN A 6 -5.09 17.01 1.34
CA ASN A 6 -4.68 16.07 2.39
C ASN A 6 -5.34 16.37 3.75
N ALA A 7 -5.93 17.54 3.92
CA ALA A 7 -6.68 17.88 5.12
C ALA A 7 -8.05 17.17 5.18
N SER A 8 -8.54 16.62 4.08
CA SER A 8 -9.74 15.78 4.07
C SER A 8 -9.52 14.52 4.89
N ASN A 9 -10.58 14.02 5.54
CA ASN A 9 -10.56 12.75 6.28
C ASN A 9 -10.60 11.53 5.34
N PHE A 10 -10.80 11.74 4.04
CA PHE A 10 -10.94 10.68 3.06
C PHE A 10 -9.72 10.64 2.15
N GLY A 11 -9.30 9.44 1.77
CA GLY A 11 -8.12 9.25 0.94
C GLY A 11 -8.27 8.07 -0.02
N LEU A 12 -9.45 7.90 -0.65
CA LEU A 12 -9.66 6.83 -1.60
C LEU A 12 -9.01 7.14 -2.95
N SER A 13 -9.41 8.24 -3.57
CA SER A 13 -8.84 8.64 -4.85
C SER A 13 -8.71 10.14 -4.97
N SER A 14 -7.75 10.58 -5.78
CA SER A 14 -7.45 11.97 -6.03
C SER A 14 -6.93 12.15 -7.46
N ALA A 15 -7.00 13.38 -7.95
CA ALA A 15 -6.49 13.71 -9.27
C ALA A 15 -5.91 15.12 -9.28
N ILE A 16 -4.89 15.32 -10.09
CA ILE A 16 -4.33 16.64 -10.42
C ILE A 16 -4.41 16.86 -11.93
N PHE A 17 -4.74 18.07 -12.34
CA PHE A 17 -4.74 18.47 -13.73
C PHE A 17 -3.67 19.54 -13.90
N THR A 18 -2.59 19.21 -14.57
CA THR A 18 -1.43 20.08 -14.72
C THR A 18 -0.64 19.75 -15.97
N GLN A 19 0.04 20.77 -16.52
CA GLN A 19 1.03 20.57 -17.58
C GLN A 19 2.45 20.65 -17.03
N GLN A 20 2.61 20.87 -15.72
CA GLN A 20 3.92 20.98 -15.08
C GLN A 20 4.35 19.63 -14.55
N LEU A 21 5.45 19.08 -15.07
CA LEU A 21 5.98 17.80 -14.63
C LEU A 21 6.35 17.82 -13.15
N SER A 22 6.95 18.91 -12.67
CA SER A 22 7.31 19.02 -11.25
C SER A 22 6.11 18.96 -10.30
N ALA A 23 4.99 19.56 -10.70
CA ALA A 23 3.75 19.50 -9.91
C ALA A 23 3.17 18.08 -9.91
N ALA A 24 3.20 17.41 -11.04
CA ALA A 24 2.74 16.01 -11.15
C ALA A 24 3.60 15.08 -10.30
N GLU A 25 4.90 15.20 -10.37
CA GLU A 25 5.82 14.36 -9.58
C GLU A 25 5.67 14.59 -8.08
N LEU A 26 5.51 15.86 -7.65
CA LEU A 26 5.26 16.16 -6.24
C LEU A 26 3.95 15.54 -5.76
N PHE A 27 2.90 15.64 -6.55
CA PHE A 27 1.59 15.07 -6.22
C PHE A 27 1.63 13.56 -6.02
N LEU A 28 2.42 12.86 -6.84
CA LEU A 28 2.56 11.40 -6.80
C LEU A 28 3.62 10.93 -5.79
N SER A 29 4.39 11.84 -5.21
CA SER A 29 5.45 11.49 -4.26
C SER A 29 4.91 11.12 -2.88
N ALA A 30 5.78 10.61 -2.03
CA ALA A 30 5.44 10.30 -0.64
C ALA A 30 5.00 11.54 0.16
N CYS A 31 5.41 12.75 -0.26
CA CYS A 31 4.99 14.01 0.34
C CYS A 31 3.76 14.61 -0.35
N GLY A 32 3.23 13.94 -1.34
CA GLY A 32 2.11 14.44 -2.15
C GLY A 32 0.75 13.98 -1.64
N SER A 33 -0.09 13.50 -2.55
CA SER A 33 -1.46 13.09 -2.21
C SER A 33 -1.50 11.86 -1.32
N ASP A 34 -2.21 11.95 -0.21
CA ASP A 34 -2.42 10.86 0.74
C ASP A 34 -3.69 10.10 0.37
N CYS A 35 -3.62 9.38 -0.74
CA CYS A 35 -4.74 8.63 -1.29
C CYS A 35 -4.27 7.28 -1.82
N GLY A 36 -5.18 6.31 -1.86
CA GLY A 36 -4.89 5.01 -2.46
C GLY A 36 -4.73 5.08 -3.97
N ILE A 37 -5.44 6.00 -4.61
CA ILE A 37 -5.34 6.27 -6.05
C ILE A 37 -5.00 7.75 -6.25
N ALA A 38 -3.95 8.01 -6.99
CA ALA A 38 -3.56 9.38 -7.35
C ALA A 38 -3.36 9.45 -8.86
N ASN A 39 -4.14 10.25 -9.53
CA ASN A 39 -4.17 10.35 -10.98
C ASN A 39 -3.66 11.70 -11.45
N VAL A 40 -3.02 11.72 -12.61
CA VAL A 40 -2.60 12.95 -13.29
C VAL A 40 -3.35 13.07 -14.62
N ASN A 41 -4.04 14.19 -14.80
CA ASN A 41 -4.78 14.54 -16.01
C ASN A 41 -5.88 13.54 -16.40
N ILE A 42 -6.37 12.81 -15.43
CA ILE A 42 -7.54 11.94 -15.57
C ILE A 42 -8.36 12.03 -14.28
N GLY A 43 -9.67 11.86 -14.40
CA GLY A 43 -10.57 11.96 -13.26
C GLY A 43 -10.44 10.80 -12.27
N THR A 44 -11.16 10.90 -11.16
CA THR A 44 -11.14 9.90 -10.09
C THR A 44 -12.13 8.77 -10.28
N SER A 45 -12.97 8.83 -11.31
CA SER A 45 -13.99 7.81 -11.58
C SER A 45 -13.38 6.61 -12.32
N GLY A 46 -13.73 5.42 -11.87
CA GLY A 46 -13.29 4.17 -12.53
C GLY A 46 -11.86 3.83 -12.25
N ALA A 47 -11.65 2.85 -11.38
CA ALA A 47 -10.33 2.31 -11.11
C ALA A 47 -9.93 1.28 -12.18
N GLU A 48 -8.66 1.27 -12.54
CA GLU A 48 -8.10 0.22 -13.40
C GLU A 48 -8.15 -1.13 -12.69
N ILE A 49 -8.62 -2.16 -13.39
CA ILE A 49 -8.80 -3.50 -12.79
C ILE A 49 -7.47 -4.07 -12.27
N GLY A 50 -6.36 -3.79 -12.96
CA GLY A 50 -5.04 -4.29 -12.56
C GLY A 50 -4.42 -3.55 -11.38
N GLY A 51 -4.89 -2.35 -11.06
CA GLY A 51 -4.38 -1.56 -9.97
C GLY A 51 -4.98 -1.95 -8.63
N ALA A 52 -4.22 -1.81 -7.55
CA ALA A 52 -4.72 -2.07 -6.21
C ALA A 52 -5.75 -1.01 -5.82
N PHE A 53 -6.96 -1.43 -5.50
CA PHE A 53 -8.07 -0.53 -5.14
C PHE A 53 -8.23 -0.50 -3.62
N GLY A 54 -8.17 0.68 -3.06
CA GLY A 54 -8.34 0.95 -1.65
C GLY A 54 -7.83 2.34 -1.32
N GLY A 55 -8.00 2.76 -0.08
CA GLY A 55 -7.73 4.14 0.31
C GLY A 55 -6.87 4.27 1.53
N GLU A 56 -6.69 5.50 1.93
CA GLU A 56 -5.99 5.91 3.12
C GLU A 56 -6.95 6.66 4.05
N LYS A 57 -6.49 7.04 5.22
CA LYS A 57 -7.27 7.76 6.24
C LYS A 57 -8.56 7.01 6.58
N ASP A 58 -9.71 7.69 6.61
CA ASP A 58 -10.99 7.08 6.97
C ASP A 58 -11.49 6.05 5.95
N THR A 59 -10.93 6.03 4.74
CA THR A 59 -11.23 4.98 3.76
C THR A 59 -10.44 3.70 3.99
N GLY A 60 -9.61 3.64 5.03
CA GLY A 60 -8.81 2.48 5.41
C GLY A 60 -7.43 2.49 4.78
N GLY A 61 -6.54 1.62 5.26
CA GLY A 61 -5.16 1.53 4.76
C GLY A 61 -4.89 0.30 3.92
N GLY A 62 -5.88 -0.55 3.73
CA GLY A 62 -5.75 -1.77 2.94
C GLY A 62 -6.11 -1.56 1.48
N ARG A 63 -6.05 -2.65 0.73
CA ARG A 63 -6.50 -2.67 -0.67
C ARG A 63 -7.48 -3.82 -0.85
N GLU A 64 -8.63 -3.51 -1.44
CA GLU A 64 -9.75 -4.43 -1.58
C GLU A 64 -9.56 -5.38 -2.75
N ALA A 65 -9.05 -4.90 -3.86
CA ALA A 65 -8.98 -5.64 -5.12
C ALA A 65 -7.80 -5.13 -5.96
N GLY A 66 -7.45 -5.90 -6.97
CA GLY A 66 -6.43 -5.54 -7.96
C GLY A 66 -5.00 -5.80 -7.47
N SER A 67 -4.05 -5.86 -8.42
CA SER A 67 -2.64 -6.12 -8.14
C SER A 67 -2.46 -7.34 -7.22
N ASP A 68 -1.71 -7.18 -6.12
CA ASP A 68 -1.45 -8.21 -5.13
C ASP A 68 -2.42 -8.18 -3.93
N ALA A 69 -3.52 -7.44 -4.05
CA ALA A 69 -4.51 -7.31 -2.97
C ALA A 69 -5.07 -8.66 -2.52
N TRP A 70 -5.10 -9.66 -3.41
CA TRP A 70 -5.52 -11.02 -3.08
C TRP A 70 -4.75 -11.62 -1.92
N LYS A 71 -3.51 -11.19 -1.69
CA LYS A 71 -2.68 -11.68 -0.59
C LYS A 71 -3.26 -11.34 0.78
N ALA A 72 -4.03 -10.24 0.87
CA ALA A 72 -4.68 -9.83 2.12
C ALA A 72 -5.78 -10.80 2.56
N TYR A 73 -6.33 -11.57 1.64
CA TYR A 73 -7.37 -12.56 1.91
C TYR A 73 -6.80 -13.93 2.27
N MET A 74 -5.48 -14.07 2.23
CA MET A 74 -4.79 -15.32 2.54
C MET A 74 -4.24 -15.26 3.96
N ARG A 75 -4.29 -16.37 4.65
CA ARG A 75 -3.67 -16.50 5.96
C ARG A 75 -2.17 -16.66 5.78
N ARG A 76 -1.41 -15.78 6.42
CA ARG A 76 0.05 -15.91 6.46
C ARG A 76 0.45 -16.75 7.66
N GLN A 77 1.34 -17.69 7.42
CA GLN A 77 1.88 -18.53 8.48
C GLN A 77 3.35 -18.79 8.19
N THR A 78 4.19 -18.55 9.17
CA THR A 78 5.61 -18.90 9.08
C THR A 78 5.80 -20.29 9.67
N ASN A 79 6.48 -21.15 8.92
CA ASN A 79 6.74 -22.52 9.33
C ASN A 79 8.23 -22.80 9.28
N THR A 80 8.70 -23.51 10.26
CA THR A 80 10.08 -23.99 10.31
C THR A 80 10.07 -25.45 10.66
N ILE A 81 10.80 -26.24 9.89
CA ILE A 81 10.95 -27.69 10.13
C ILE A 81 12.43 -27.96 10.38
N ASN A 82 12.72 -28.50 11.54
CA ASN A 82 14.06 -28.96 11.86
C ASN A 82 14.17 -30.48 11.58
N TRP A 83 14.98 -30.83 10.60
CA TRP A 83 15.19 -32.21 10.18
C TRP A 83 16.31 -32.90 10.99
N GLY A 84 17.05 -32.13 11.80
CA GLY A 84 18.11 -32.67 12.63
C GLY A 84 17.61 -33.12 13.99
N GLU A 85 18.48 -33.78 14.75
CA GLU A 85 18.18 -34.22 16.11
C GLU A 85 18.47 -33.12 17.16
N GLU A 86 19.21 -32.08 16.77
CA GLU A 86 19.55 -30.97 17.65
C GLU A 86 18.54 -29.83 17.52
N ILE A 87 18.22 -29.20 18.65
CA ILE A 87 17.38 -28.02 18.64
C ILE A 87 18.26 -26.81 18.30
N ALA A 88 17.99 -26.18 17.15
CA ALA A 88 18.65 -24.96 16.70
C ALA A 88 17.65 -23.82 16.66
N LEU A 89 18.00 -22.67 17.25
CA LEU A 89 17.18 -21.47 17.18
C LEU A 89 17.69 -20.55 16.07
N ALA A 90 16.77 -19.77 15.50
CA ALA A 90 17.05 -18.89 14.35
C ALA A 90 18.19 -17.89 14.61
N GLN A 91 18.50 -17.58 15.86
CA GLN A 91 19.58 -16.67 16.25
C GLN A 91 20.87 -17.39 16.64
N GLY A 92 20.99 -18.68 16.29
CA GLY A 92 22.19 -19.46 16.60
C GLY A 92 22.30 -19.90 18.07
N ILE A 93 21.27 -19.74 18.85
CA ILE A 93 21.24 -20.18 20.24
C ILE A 93 20.95 -21.68 20.28
N LYS A 94 21.79 -22.41 21.01
CA LYS A 94 21.63 -23.86 21.16
C LYS A 94 21.33 -24.20 22.61
N PHE A 95 20.31 -25.04 22.81
CA PHE A 95 20.04 -25.62 24.12
C PHE A 95 20.64 -27.02 24.18
N LYS A 96 21.29 -27.33 25.30
CA LYS A 96 21.65 -28.70 25.67
C LYS A 96 20.51 -29.32 26.45
N LEU A 97 19.99 -30.39 25.94
CA LEU A 97 18.98 -31.18 26.63
C LEU A 97 19.66 -32.23 27.52
#